data_eb5a1f8e6f719170baa279c8e72bd800
#
_entry.id   eb5a1f8e6f719170baa279c8e72bd800
#
_cell.length_a   1.000
_cell.length_b   1.000
_cell.length_c   1.000
_cell.angle_alpha   90.00
_cell.angle_beta   90.00
_cell.angle_gamma   90.00
#
_symmetry.space_group_name_H-M   'P 1'
#
loop_
_entity.id
_entity.type
_entity.pdbx_description
1 polymer ?
#
loop_
_entity_poly.entity_id
_entity_poly.type
_entity_poly.pdbx_seq_one_letter_code
_entity_poly.pdbx_strand_id
1 'polypeptide(L)'
;MKYYSIGYAVNDGLPEVTCEDVQKLTHMNLAFGLISENGLLDLHQMTHLDLIPQFRDWNPALRVVLSVGGWGAGGFSLMSRTEEGRRAFAESCRKAVEEYHLDGIDIDWEYPCSDQAEIDCDSSDKQNYTKLLQALRDALGMNRIVSTAVGAGDYFPENTEMDKVAEIVDYVQLMTYDMRNGFTHQAGHHASLSASHGDTSNTNTRYIV
;
A
#
# COMPACT_ATOMS: atom_id res chain seq x y z
N MET A 1 3.21 7.33 23.80
CA MET A 1 3.38 6.89 22.40
C MET A 1 1.98 6.72 21.81
N LYS A 2 1.67 7.37 20.70
CA LYS A 2 0.35 7.24 20.07
C LYS A 2 0.47 6.11 19.02
N TYR A 3 -0.26 5.03 19.21
CA TYR A 3 -0.31 3.93 18.25
C TYR A 3 -1.32 4.27 17.14
N TYR A 4 -1.04 3.81 15.92
CA TYR A 4 -2.00 3.80 14.84
C TYR A 4 -2.70 2.45 14.79
N SER A 5 -4.03 2.48 14.57
CA SER A 5 -4.85 1.34 14.21
C SER A 5 -5.28 1.57 12.77
N ILE A 6 -4.66 0.85 11.83
CA ILE A 6 -4.87 1.01 10.39
C ILE A 6 -5.61 -0.22 9.89
N GLY A 7 -6.74 -0.04 9.22
CA GLY A 7 -7.50 -1.10 8.59
C GLY A 7 -7.56 -0.92 7.09
N TYR A 8 -7.41 -2.00 6.33
CA TYR A 8 -7.72 -2.03 4.90
C TYR A 8 -9.17 -2.46 4.70
N ALA A 9 -9.89 -1.73 3.85
CA ALA A 9 -11.25 -2.06 3.47
C ALA A 9 -11.36 -2.10 1.94
N VAL A 10 -11.68 -3.29 1.40
CA VAL A 10 -11.90 -3.46 -0.04
C VAL A 10 -13.23 -2.84 -0.44
N ASN A 11 -13.32 -2.35 -1.68
CA ASN A 11 -14.48 -1.62 -2.19
C ASN A 11 -15.82 -2.32 -1.88
N ASP A 12 -15.91 -3.61 -2.19
CA ASP A 12 -17.15 -4.40 -2.01
C ASP A 12 -17.50 -4.63 -0.54
N GLY A 13 -16.53 -4.51 0.36
CA GLY A 13 -16.73 -4.60 1.81
C GLY A 13 -17.11 -3.28 2.47
N LEU A 14 -16.95 -2.14 1.79
CA LEU A 14 -17.23 -0.83 2.37
C LEU A 14 -18.67 -0.67 2.87
N PRO A 15 -19.72 -1.18 2.17
CA PRO A 15 -21.09 -1.10 2.66
C PRO A 15 -21.36 -1.88 3.95
N GLU A 16 -20.52 -2.87 4.29
CA GLU A 16 -20.65 -3.70 5.50
C GLU A 16 -19.88 -3.11 6.69
N VAL A 17 -19.05 -2.07 6.47
CA VAL A 17 -18.30 -1.41 7.55
C VAL A 17 -19.26 -0.72 8.51
N THR A 18 -19.10 -1.02 9.80
CA THR A 18 -19.97 -0.48 10.86
C THR A 18 -19.34 0.73 11.56
N CYS A 19 -20.18 1.50 12.25
CA CYS A 19 -19.73 2.59 13.12
C CYS A 19 -18.73 2.07 14.19
N GLU A 20 -18.95 0.88 14.72
CA GLU A 20 -18.08 0.28 15.73
C GLU A 20 -16.68 -0.02 15.15
N ASP A 21 -16.60 -0.49 13.90
CA ASP A 21 -15.32 -0.74 13.23
C ASP A 21 -14.55 0.57 13.02
N VAL A 22 -15.22 1.58 12.47
CA VAL A 22 -14.61 2.89 12.20
C VAL A 22 -14.11 3.56 13.47
N GLN A 23 -14.82 3.42 14.60
CA GLN A 23 -14.39 4.00 15.88
C GLN A 23 -13.15 3.36 16.47
N LYS A 24 -12.79 2.14 16.06
CA LYS A 24 -11.56 1.44 16.48
C LYS A 24 -10.34 1.85 15.66
N LEU A 25 -10.54 2.53 14.54
CA LEU A 25 -9.48 2.90 13.61
C LEU A 25 -8.98 4.33 13.82
N THR A 26 -7.70 4.53 13.57
CA THR A 26 -7.10 5.85 13.34
C THR A 26 -7.00 6.15 11.85
N HIS A 27 -6.77 5.11 11.03
CA HIS A 27 -6.65 5.20 9.57
C HIS A 27 -7.47 4.09 8.92
N MET A 28 -8.05 4.40 7.78
CA MET A 28 -8.71 3.44 6.90
C MET A 28 -8.10 3.58 5.51
N ASN A 29 -7.49 2.49 5.03
CA ASN A 29 -6.98 2.40 3.68
C ASN A 29 -8.05 1.78 2.79
N LEU A 30 -8.54 2.55 1.82
CA LEU A 30 -9.53 2.09 0.84
C LEU A 30 -8.83 1.36 -0.29
N ALA A 31 -9.13 0.11 -0.47
CA ALA A 31 -8.45 -0.80 -1.39
C ALA A 31 -9.39 -1.25 -2.53
N PHE A 32 -8.97 -1.22 -3.75
CA PHE A 32 -7.75 -0.63 -4.27
C PHE A 32 -8.05 0.25 -5.48
N GLY A 33 -7.36 1.40 -5.57
CA GLY A 33 -7.18 2.07 -6.84
C GLY A 33 -6.19 1.29 -7.71
N LEU A 34 -6.28 1.41 -9.03
CA LEU A 34 -5.40 0.74 -9.98
C LEU A 34 -4.65 1.76 -10.85
N ILE A 35 -3.76 1.25 -11.69
CA ILE A 35 -3.09 2.04 -12.72
C ILE A 35 -3.73 1.69 -14.07
N SER A 36 -4.25 2.71 -14.76
CA SER A 36 -4.81 2.55 -16.11
C SER A 36 -3.73 2.29 -17.15
N GLU A 37 -4.13 1.84 -18.34
CA GLU A 37 -3.23 1.66 -19.49
C GLU A 37 -2.43 2.93 -19.85
N ASN A 38 -2.96 4.10 -19.51
CA ASN A 38 -2.30 5.40 -19.73
C ASN A 38 -1.37 5.82 -18.57
N GLY A 39 -1.16 4.94 -17.58
CA GLY A 39 -0.31 5.22 -16.42
C GLY A 39 -0.89 6.23 -15.42
N LEU A 40 -2.20 6.42 -15.39
CA LEU A 40 -2.88 7.30 -14.45
C LEU A 40 -3.64 6.47 -13.40
N LEU A 41 -3.96 7.09 -12.28
CA LEU A 41 -4.84 6.49 -11.29
C LEU A 41 -6.20 6.15 -11.92
N ASP A 42 -6.65 4.94 -11.70
CA ASP A 42 -7.94 4.41 -12.12
C ASP A 42 -8.78 4.01 -10.90
N LEU A 43 -9.95 4.60 -10.78
CA LEU A 43 -10.89 4.37 -9.68
C LEU A 43 -12.21 3.72 -10.14
N HIS A 44 -12.26 3.17 -11.37
CA HIS A 44 -13.51 2.63 -11.89
C HIS A 44 -14.11 1.51 -11.04
N GLN A 45 -13.29 0.78 -10.29
CA GLN A 45 -13.71 -0.26 -9.35
C GLN A 45 -14.13 0.28 -7.97
N MET A 46 -13.77 1.53 -7.66
CA MET A 46 -14.00 2.15 -6.35
C MET A 46 -15.39 2.83 -6.34
N THR A 47 -16.45 2.02 -6.38
CA THR A 47 -17.85 2.48 -6.56
C THR A 47 -18.50 2.97 -5.26
N HIS A 48 -17.84 2.81 -4.10
CA HIS A 48 -18.37 3.15 -2.79
C HIS A 48 -17.60 4.28 -2.06
N LEU A 49 -16.87 5.12 -2.81
CA LEU A 49 -16.17 6.28 -2.23
C LEU A 49 -17.15 7.35 -1.66
N ASP A 50 -18.40 7.30 -2.08
CA ASP A 50 -19.48 8.11 -1.54
C ASP A 50 -19.82 7.83 -0.05
N LEU A 51 -19.33 6.71 0.51
CA LEU A 51 -19.46 6.39 1.93
C LEU A 51 -18.44 7.12 2.83
N ILE A 52 -17.38 7.73 2.28
CA ILE A 52 -16.35 8.44 3.07
C ILE A 52 -16.94 9.48 4.03
N PRO A 53 -17.90 10.34 3.64
CA PRO A 53 -18.51 11.28 4.57
C PRO A 53 -19.16 10.60 5.77
N GLN A 54 -19.86 9.48 5.57
CA GLN A 54 -20.47 8.70 6.65
C GLN A 54 -19.43 8.16 7.64
N PHE A 55 -18.29 7.65 7.15
CA PHE A 55 -17.21 7.18 8.02
C PHE A 55 -16.62 8.31 8.87
N ARG A 56 -16.50 9.51 8.30
CA ARG A 56 -16.04 10.70 9.03
C ARG A 56 -17.07 11.21 10.04
N ASP A 57 -18.37 11.07 9.76
CA ASP A 57 -19.43 11.38 10.72
C ASP A 57 -19.35 10.44 11.94
N TRP A 58 -19.03 9.16 11.73
CA TRP A 58 -18.83 8.18 12.80
C TRP A 58 -17.53 8.38 13.59
N ASN A 59 -16.48 8.84 12.93
CA ASN A 59 -15.17 9.13 13.54
C ASN A 59 -14.52 10.36 12.86
N PRO A 60 -14.76 11.57 13.38
CA PRO A 60 -14.19 12.80 12.80
C PRO A 60 -12.66 12.86 12.82
N ALA A 61 -11.99 12.01 13.61
CA ALA A 61 -10.53 11.91 13.66
C ALA A 61 -9.96 10.89 12.68
N LEU A 62 -10.81 10.12 11.98
CA LEU A 62 -10.39 9.09 11.03
C LEU A 62 -9.60 9.72 9.87
N ARG A 63 -8.46 9.13 9.57
CA ARG A 63 -7.72 9.39 8.34
C ARG A 63 -8.11 8.38 7.29
N VAL A 64 -8.54 8.87 6.12
CA VAL A 64 -8.95 8.02 4.99
C VAL A 64 -7.90 8.15 3.90
N VAL A 65 -7.26 7.04 3.58
CA VAL A 65 -6.16 6.96 2.61
C VAL A 65 -6.59 6.03 1.48
N LEU A 66 -6.26 6.37 0.25
CA LEU A 66 -6.48 5.46 -0.89
C LEU A 66 -5.24 4.59 -1.07
N SER A 67 -5.41 3.29 -0.99
CA SER A 67 -4.36 2.33 -1.35
C SER A 67 -4.46 2.00 -2.85
N VAL A 68 -3.33 2.07 -3.54
CA VAL A 68 -3.22 1.80 -4.97
C VAL A 68 -2.30 0.61 -5.18
N GLY A 69 -2.81 -0.41 -5.86
CA GLY A 69 -2.08 -1.64 -6.14
C GLY A 69 -2.80 -2.88 -5.66
N GLY A 70 -2.11 -3.68 -4.85
CA GLY A 70 -2.53 -4.99 -4.39
C GLY A 70 -2.01 -6.11 -5.29
N TRP A 71 -2.16 -7.36 -4.84
CA TRP A 71 -1.66 -8.54 -5.55
C TRP A 71 -2.21 -8.63 -6.97
N GLY A 72 -1.31 -8.74 -7.96
CA GLY A 72 -1.66 -8.82 -9.39
C GLY A 72 -1.97 -7.48 -10.05
N ALA A 73 -1.90 -6.36 -9.33
CA ALA A 73 -2.09 -5.03 -9.90
C ALA A 73 -0.82 -4.58 -10.64
N GLY A 74 -0.82 -4.67 -11.96
CA GLY A 74 0.28 -4.26 -12.83
C GLY A 74 0.30 -2.77 -13.15
N GLY A 75 1.20 -2.40 -14.09
CA GLY A 75 1.34 -1.03 -14.60
C GLY A 75 2.35 -0.17 -13.86
N PHE A 76 2.77 -0.54 -12.67
CA PHE A 76 3.74 0.22 -11.87
C PHE A 76 5.09 0.35 -12.55
N SER A 77 5.68 -0.75 -13.03
CA SER A 77 6.99 -0.75 -13.68
C SER A 77 6.98 0.14 -14.92
N LEU A 78 5.96 -0.01 -15.77
CA LEU A 78 5.83 0.78 -17.00
C LEU A 78 5.62 2.27 -16.69
N MET A 79 4.67 2.60 -15.81
CA MET A 79 4.33 3.98 -15.42
C MET A 79 5.50 4.68 -14.75
N SER A 80 6.19 4.02 -13.82
CA SER A 80 7.25 4.64 -13.03
C SER A 80 8.58 4.79 -13.77
N ARG A 81 8.73 4.21 -14.95
CA ARG A 81 9.97 4.21 -15.73
C ARG A 81 10.46 5.60 -16.11
N THR A 82 9.54 6.52 -16.43
CA THR A 82 9.87 7.89 -16.80
C THR A 82 9.48 8.91 -15.74
N GLU A 83 10.13 10.05 -15.72
CA GLU A 83 9.75 11.16 -14.84
C GLU A 83 8.35 11.68 -15.16
N GLU A 84 8.02 11.79 -16.45
CA GLU A 84 6.72 12.21 -16.93
C GLU A 84 5.61 11.28 -16.44
N GLY A 85 5.83 9.95 -16.53
CA GLY A 85 4.86 8.95 -16.04
C GLY A 85 4.62 9.09 -14.55
N ARG A 86 5.70 9.13 -13.75
CA ARG A 86 5.58 9.32 -12.29
C ARG A 86 4.87 10.62 -11.91
N ARG A 87 5.16 11.73 -12.60
CA ARG A 87 4.51 13.02 -12.35
C ARG A 87 3.04 13.01 -12.75
N ALA A 88 2.71 12.42 -13.90
CA ALA A 88 1.33 12.31 -14.36
C ALA A 88 0.49 11.45 -13.41
N PHE A 89 1.02 10.32 -12.97
CA PHE A 89 0.39 9.47 -11.96
C PHE A 89 0.20 10.20 -10.63
N ALA A 90 1.25 10.83 -10.10
CA ALA A 90 1.18 11.57 -8.84
C ALA A 90 0.17 12.72 -8.89
N GLU A 91 0.07 13.42 -10.02
CA GLU A 91 -0.92 14.47 -10.23
C GLU A 91 -2.35 13.90 -10.31
N SER A 92 -2.54 12.72 -10.91
CA SER A 92 -3.85 12.06 -10.91
C SER A 92 -4.27 11.62 -9.50
N CYS A 93 -3.32 11.14 -8.69
CA CYS A 93 -3.54 10.84 -7.27
C CYS A 93 -3.90 12.11 -6.47
N ARG A 94 -3.20 13.23 -6.70
CA ARG A 94 -3.51 14.51 -6.06
C ARG A 94 -4.94 14.97 -6.33
N LYS A 95 -5.39 14.86 -7.59
CA LYS A 95 -6.77 15.20 -7.97
C LYS A 95 -7.80 14.33 -7.23
N ALA A 96 -7.55 13.02 -7.14
CA ALA A 96 -8.44 12.12 -6.40
C ALA A 96 -8.46 12.46 -4.89
N VAL A 97 -7.30 12.78 -4.31
CA VAL A 97 -7.20 13.23 -2.90
C VAL A 97 -8.04 14.48 -2.65
N GLU A 98 -8.05 15.42 -3.58
CA GLU A 98 -8.86 16.65 -3.48
C GLU A 98 -10.35 16.37 -3.69
N GLU A 99 -10.69 15.59 -4.74
CA GLU A 99 -12.07 15.29 -5.12
C GLU A 99 -12.82 14.51 -4.04
N TYR A 100 -12.19 13.47 -3.48
CA TYR A 100 -12.80 12.61 -2.46
C TYR A 100 -12.42 13.02 -1.02
N HIS A 101 -11.73 14.16 -0.86
CA HIS A 101 -11.27 14.65 0.45
C HIS A 101 -10.45 13.64 1.24
N LEU A 102 -9.59 12.88 0.56
CA LEU A 102 -8.73 11.88 1.20
C LEU A 102 -7.61 12.53 2.02
N ASP A 103 -7.08 11.80 2.97
CA ASP A 103 -5.92 12.23 3.77
C ASP A 103 -4.59 11.87 3.13
N GLY A 104 -4.57 10.99 2.13
CA GLY A 104 -3.34 10.62 1.43
C GLY A 104 -3.47 9.44 0.49
N ILE A 105 -2.30 8.95 0.07
CA ILE A 105 -2.13 7.81 -0.82
C ILE A 105 -1.21 6.78 -0.15
N ASP A 106 -1.57 5.54 -0.27
CA ASP A 106 -0.78 4.36 0.06
C ASP A 106 -0.40 3.62 -1.22
N ILE A 107 0.82 3.14 -1.33
CA ILE A 107 1.30 2.35 -2.47
C ILE A 107 1.51 0.91 -2.04
N ASP A 108 0.82 0.01 -2.71
CA ASP A 108 0.88 -1.43 -2.50
C ASP A 108 1.34 -2.12 -3.79
N TRP A 109 2.63 -1.92 -4.13
CA TRP A 109 3.24 -2.54 -5.31
C TRP A 109 3.82 -3.90 -4.96
N GLU A 110 3.23 -4.97 -5.50
CA GLU A 110 3.59 -6.35 -5.19
C GLU A 110 4.14 -7.10 -6.42
N TYR A 111 5.43 -7.03 -6.76
CA TYR A 111 6.48 -6.29 -6.05
C TYR A 111 7.45 -5.64 -7.04
N PRO A 112 8.19 -4.58 -6.68
CA PRO A 112 9.26 -4.05 -7.52
C PRO A 112 10.29 -5.13 -7.90
N CYS A 113 10.73 -5.13 -9.16
CA CYS A 113 11.69 -6.10 -9.72
C CYS A 113 11.22 -7.57 -9.70
N SER A 114 9.92 -7.85 -9.53
CA SER A 114 9.39 -9.21 -9.43
C SER A 114 8.17 -9.40 -10.31
N ASP A 115 8.13 -10.55 -11.00
CA ASP A 115 7.00 -10.99 -11.82
C ASP A 115 6.10 -12.03 -11.12
N GLN A 116 6.29 -12.25 -9.80
CA GLN A 116 5.59 -13.30 -9.04
C GLN A 116 4.07 -13.18 -9.08
N ALA A 117 3.53 -11.98 -9.17
CA ALA A 117 2.10 -11.71 -9.28
C ALA A 117 1.62 -11.61 -10.73
N GLU A 118 2.41 -12.15 -11.70
CA GLU A 118 2.15 -12.06 -13.13
C GLU A 118 2.04 -10.62 -13.65
N ILE A 119 2.81 -9.70 -13.04
CA ILE A 119 2.88 -8.28 -13.40
C ILE A 119 4.16 -7.96 -14.18
N ASP A 120 4.14 -6.79 -14.84
CA ASP A 120 5.34 -6.23 -15.46
C ASP A 120 6.40 -5.85 -14.42
N CYS A 121 7.65 -6.17 -14.70
CA CYS A 121 8.78 -5.84 -13.84
C CYS A 121 10.04 -5.48 -14.65
N ASP A 122 10.92 -4.70 -14.04
CA ASP A 122 12.21 -4.30 -14.59
C ASP A 122 13.23 -4.10 -13.47
N SER A 123 14.49 -4.34 -13.70
CA SER A 123 15.56 -4.13 -12.70
C SER A 123 15.67 -2.67 -12.23
N SER A 124 15.21 -1.71 -13.02
CA SER A 124 15.15 -0.29 -12.65
C SER A 124 14.01 0.05 -11.68
N ASP A 125 13.09 -0.89 -11.42
CA ASP A 125 11.98 -0.70 -10.47
C ASP A 125 12.50 -0.36 -9.08
N LYS A 126 13.67 -0.90 -8.71
CA LYS A 126 14.34 -0.57 -7.44
C LYS A 126 14.45 0.94 -7.20
N GLN A 127 14.98 1.66 -8.16
CA GLN A 127 15.13 3.11 -8.07
C GLN A 127 13.82 3.85 -8.44
N ASN A 128 13.03 3.28 -9.34
CA ASN A 128 11.78 3.89 -9.80
C ASN A 128 10.72 3.88 -8.70
N TYR A 129 10.72 2.87 -7.82
CA TYR A 129 9.87 2.83 -6.63
C TYR A 129 10.15 4.03 -5.71
N THR A 130 11.41 4.29 -5.37
CA THR A 130 11.81 5.47 -4.59
C THR A 130 11.37 6.77 -5.25
N LYS A 131 11.62 6.90 -6.57
CA LYS A 131 11.25 8.09 -7.33
C LYS A 131 9.74 8.29 -7.46
N LEU A 132 8.96 7.21 -7.52
CA LEU A 132 7.51 7.26 -7.51
C LEU A 132 6.98 7.82 -6.20
N LEU A 133 7.46 7.31 -5.07
CA LEU A 133 7.08 7.80 -3.75
C LEU A 133 7.49 9.27 -3.55
N GLN A 134 8.66 9.68 -4.07
CA GLN A 134 9.07 11.08 -4.06
C GLN A 134 8.13 11.95 -4.91
N ALA A 135 7.75 11.50 -6.11
CA ALA A 135 6.82 12.24 -6.97
C ALA A 135 5.44 12.41 -6.31
N LEU A 136 4.96 11.40 -5.59
CA LEU A 136 3.73 11.48 -4.79
C LEU A 136 3.89 12.50 -3.65
N ARG A 137 5.00 12.47 -2.92
CA ARG A 137 5.29 13.43 -1.86
C ARG A 137 5.34 14.85 -2.38
N ASP A 138 5.98 15.07 -3.52
CA ASP A 138 6.09 16.38 -4.16
C ASP A 138 4.71 16.92 -4.60
N ALA A 139 3.86 16.06 -5.14
CA ALA A 139 2.52 16.43 -5.60
C ALA A 139 1.53 16.66 -4.44
N LEU A 140 1.61 15.86 -3.38
CA LEU A 140 0.69 15.89 -2.25
C LEU A 140 1.11 16.87 -1.15
N GLY A 141 2.41 17.18 -1.07
CA GLY A 141 2.98 18.02 -0.01
C GLY A 141 3.07 17.30 1.34
N MET A 142 3.57 18.02 2.35
CA MET A 142 3.85 17.45 3.69
C MET A 142 2.61 17.27 4.58
N ASN A 143 1.46 17.83 4.18
CA ASN A 143 0.22 17.76 4.97
C ASN A 143 -0.66 16.56 4.61
N ARG A 144 -0.27 15.79 3.61
CA ARG A 144 -0.97 14.57 3.18
C ARG A 144 -0.10 13.35 3.45
N ILE A 145 -0.76 12.25 3.73
CA ILE A 145 -0.10 10.96 3.99
C ILE A 145 0.41 10.39 2.67
N VAL A 146 1.67 9.98 2.67
CA VAL A 146 2.23 9.05 1.70
C VAL A 146 2.73 7.85 2.48
N SER A 147 2.15 6.69 2.25
CA SER A 147 2.57 5.44 2.89
C SER A 147 2.79 4.34 1.86
N THR A 148 3.29 3.23 2.30
CA THR A 148 3.46 2.06 1.45
C THR A 148 3.30 0.77 2.23
N ALA A 149 2.62 -0.22 1.63
CA ALA A 149 2.63 -1.59 2.07
C ALA A 149 3.80 -2.32 1.41
N VAL A 150 4.48 -3.18 2.15
CA VAL A 150 5.71 -3.83 1.72
C VAL A 150 5.76 -5.29 2.12
N GLY A 151 6.35 -6.12 1.26
CA GLY A 151 6.54 -7.54 1.53
C GLY A 151 7.46 -7.80 2.71
N ALA A 152 7.14 -8.83 3.47
CA ALA A 152 7.83 -9.22 4.70
C ALA A 152 8.97 -10.24 4.47
N GLY A 153 9.67 -10.17 3.36
CA GLY A 153 10.79 -11.06 3.04
C GLY A 153 12.05 -10.29 2.66
N ASP A 154 13.20 -10.94 2.75
CA ASP A 154 14.50 -10.36 2.40
C ASP A 154 14.54 -9.83 0.95
N TYR A 155 13.74 -10.43 0.05
CA TYR A 155 13.61 -10.00 -1.34
C TYR A 155 13.14 -8.54 -1.47
N PHE A 156 12.35 -8.02 -0.53
CA PHE A 156 11.82 -6.67 -0.65
C PHE A 156 12.91 -5.60 -0.43
N PRO A 157 13.68 -5.60 0.68
CA PRO A 157 14.78 -4.66 0.84
C PRO A 157 15.93 -4.88 -0.17
N GLU A 158 16.11 -6.09 -0.70
CA GLU A 158 17.08 -6.34 -1.77
C GLU A 158 16.69 -5.64 -3.08
N ASN A 159 15.40 -5.53 -3.36
CA ASN A 159 14.82 -4.97 -4.58
C ASN A 159 14.29 -3.53 -4.43
N THR A 160 14.54 -2.88 -3.31
CA THR A 160 14.13 -1.50 -3.03
C THR A 160 15.25 -0.70 -2.34
N GLU A 161 15.06 0.60 -2.18
CA GLU A 161 15.98 1.49 -1.48
C GLU A 161 15.29 1.99 -0.19
N MET A 162 15.02 1.06 0.76
CA MET A 162 14.18 1.34 1.94
C MET A 162 14.74 2.42 2.86
N ASP A 163 16.07 2.61 2.88
CA ASP A 163 16.74 3.72 3.56
C ASP A 163 16.26 5.09 3.04
N LYS A 164 16.13 5.22 1.72
CA LYS A 164 15.62 6.44 1.09
C LYS A 164 14.10 6.56 1.19
N VAL A 165 13.39 5.43 1.02
CA VAL A 165 11.93 5.38 1.15
C VAL A 165 11.48 5.87 2.54
N ALA A 166 12.18 5.47 3.61
CA ALA A 166 11.88 5.88 4.97
C ALA A 166 12.01 7.41 5.21
N GLU A 167 12.77 8.12 4.38
CA GLU A 167 12.87 9.59 4.45
C GLU A 167 11.71 10.30 3.73
N ILE A 168 10.98 9.58 2.86
CA ILE A 168 9.92 10.14 2.00
C ILE A 168 8.53 9.89 2.60
N VAL A 169 8.28 8.67 3.10
CA VAL A 169 6.94 8.24 3.53
C VAL A 169 6.68 8.56 5.00
N ASP A 170 5.41 8.66 5.38
CA ASP A 170 5.02 8.89 6.77
C ASP A 170 5.13 7.61 7.61
N TYR A 171 4.87 6.47 7.00
CA TYR A 171 5.01 5.14 7.61
C TYR A 171 5.05 4.04 6.56
N VAL A 172 5.58 2.90 6.95
CA VAL A 172 5.66 1.66 6.17
C VAL A 172 4.79 0.61 6.85
N GLN A 173 4.00 -0.12 6.08
CA GLN A 173 3.14 -1.19 6.54
C GLN A 173 3.73 -2.53 6.11
N LEU A 174 4.35 -3.24 7.04
CA LEU A 174 4.93 -4.55 6.78
C LEU A 174 3.81 -5.60 6.72
N MET A 175 3.67 -6.26 5.57
CA MET A 175 2.73 -7.37 5.37
C MET A 175 3.26 -8.65 6.01
N THR A 176 3.26 -8.70 7.35
CA THR A 176 3.77 -9.84 8.15
C THR A 176 2.78 -11.01 8.18
N TYR A 177 2.28 -11.37 7.02
CA TYR A 177 1.38 -12.51 6.75
C TYR A 177 1.79 -13.16 5.43
N ASP A 178 1.07 -14.16 4.97
CA ASP A 178 1.42 -15.01 3.83
C ASP A 178 2.82 -15.66 3.93
N MET A 179 3.36 -15.74 5.14
CA MET A 179 4.68 -16.32 5.42
C MET A 179 4.74 -17.82 5.10
N ARG A 180 3.61 -18.48 5.20
CA ARG A 180 3.37 -19.87 4.75
C ARG A 180 2.06 -19.90 3.99
N ASN A 181 2.13 -20.21 2.71
CA ASN A 181 1.01 -20.20 1.77
C ASN A 181 1.16 -21.28 0.71
N GLY A 182 0.37 -21.27 -0.34
CA GLY A 182 0.40 -22.24 -1.42
C GLY A 182 1.70 -22.31 -2.22
N PHE A 183 2.56 -21.32 -2.12
CA PHE A 183 3.87 -21.28 -2.78
C PHE A 183 5.02 -21.81 -1.91
N THR A 184 4.77 -22.14 -0.64
CA THR A 184 5.78 -22.65 0.29
C THR A 184 5.79 -24.17 0.35
N HIS A 185 6.99 -24.80 0.41
CA HIS A 185 7.13 -26.25 0.48
C HIS A 185 6.95 -26.83 1.88
N GLN A 186 6.95 -25.99 2.92
CA GLN A 186 6.82 -26.41 4.31
C GLN A 186 5.57 -25.81 4.92
N ALA A 187 4.82 -26.63 5.67
CA ALA A 187 3.71 -26.16 6.48
C ALA A 187 4.22 -25.29 7.65
N GLY A 188 3.41 -24.32 8.05
CA GLY A 188 3.74 -23.42 9.15
C GLY A 188 2.65 -22.39 9.39
N HIS A 189 2.93 -21.42 10.23
CA HIS A 189 1.97 -20.35 10.54
C HIS A 189 1.94 -19.30 9.44
N HIS A 190 0.73 -18.93 9.04
CA HIS A 190 0.49 -17.92 8.03
C HIS A 190 1.01 -16.52 8.42
N ALA A 191 0.82 -16.12 9.68
CA ALA A 191 1.19 -14.79 10.21
C ALA A 191 1.82 -14.97 11.62
N SER A 192 3.01 -15.56 11.66
CA SER A 192 3.69 -15.89 12.92
C SER A 192 4.31 -14.66 13.56
N LEU A 193 4.02 -14.42 14.85
CA LEU A 193 4.68 -13.36 15.61
C LEU A 193 6.15 -13.70 15.89
N SER A 194 6.43 -14.96 16.20
CA SER A 194 7.77 -15.47 16.52
C SER A 194 7.93 -16.92 16.04
N ALA A 195 9.17 -17.36 15.88
CA ALA A 195 9.44 -18.72 15.45
C ALA A 195 8.77 -19.73 16.39
N SER A 196 8.12 -20.75 15.80
CA SER A 196 7.59 -21.89 16.55
C SER A 196 8.70 -22.86 16.92
N HIS A 197 8.43 -23.76 17.89
CA HIS A 197 9.43 -24.75 18.33
C HIS A 197 9.91 -25.58 17.15
N GLY A 198 11.22 -25.59 16.92
CA GLY A 198 11.85 -26.34 15.82
C GLY A 198 11.80 -25.62 14.45
N ASP A 199 11.18 -24.46 14.34
CA ASP A 199 11.24 -23.64 13.13
C ASP A 199 12.55 -22.84 13.09
N THR A 200 13.41 -23.18 12.15
CA THR A 200 14.69 -22.51 11.92
C THR A 200 14.60 -21.48 10.77
N SER A 201 13.40 -21.29 10.21
CA SER A 201 13.17 -20.27 9.20
C SER A 201 13.04 -18.88 9.86
N ASN A 202 13.50 -17.87 9.15
CA ASN A 202 13.37 -16.49 9.59
C ASN A 202 11.98 -15.87 9.24
N THR A 203 11.00 -16.72 8.93
CA THR A 203 9.66 -16.29 8.51
C THR A 203 8.74 -16.05 9.70
N ASN A 204 9.01 -14.98 10.44
CA ASN A 204 8.17 -14.50 11.53
C ASN A 204 8.34 -12.99 11.74
N THR A 205 7.32 -12.34 12.28
CA THR A 205 7.28 -10.87 12.45
C THR A 205 8.48 -10.32 13.23
N ARG A 206 8.92 -11.02 14.31
CA ARG A 206 10.05 -10.55 15.13
C ARG A 206 11.37 -10.54 14.40
N TYR A 207 11.53 -11.37 13.39
CA TYR A 207 12.75 -11.38 12.58
C TYR A 207 12.70 -10.27 11.51
N ILE A 208 11.50 -10.02 10.96
CA ILE A 208 11.29 -9.08 9.85
C ILE A 208 11.33 -7.62 10.31
N VAL A 209 10.86 -7.35 11.53
CA VAL A 209 10.85 -6.02 12.17
C VAL A 209 12.16 -5.77 12.92
#